data_b48f27fb5717848fd5eab7bacbd6fb3f
#
_entry.id   b48f27fb5717848fd5eab7bacbd6fb3f
#
_cell.length_a   1.000
_cell.length_b   1.000
_cell.length_c   1.000
_cell.angle_alpha   90.00
_cell.angle_beta   90.00
_cell.angle_gamma   90.00
#
_symmetry.space_group_name_H-M   'P 1'
#
loop_
_entity.id
_entity.type
_entity.pdbx_description
1 polymer ?
#
loop_
_entity_poly.entity_id
_entity_poly.type
_entity_poly.pdbx_seq_one_letter_code
_entity_poly.pdbx_strand_id
1 'polypeptide(L)'
;MSKRYMTEADLLSLADDTCRHELVAGVIVAEPFSTPRHDRTFRRLLRLLGDFVEAHELGEVFGETGFVLARDPDTVRGPDLSFVSRERLTHFDDAQFFSGAPDLAVEILSPSNRRGEMHAKVADYLAAGARLVWVVDPKRKSVTTYRTLLAPRRLELQETLGGEDVLPGLVIPLEAIFER
;
A
#
# COMPACT_ATOMS: atom_id res chain seq x y z
N MET A 1 6.44 34.87 -6.02
CA MET A 1 6.00 34.22 -4.78
C MET A 1 6.56 32.80 -4.78
N SER A 2 7.39 32.44 -3.80
CA SER A 2 7.90 31.06 -3.67
C SER A 2 6.72 30.16 -3.29
N LYS A 3 6.51 29.06 -4.02
CA LYS A 3 5.47 28.06 -3.71
C LYS A 3 5.90 27.37 -2.41
N ARG A 4 5.13 27.55 -1.32
CA ARG A 4 5.35 26.81 -0.08
C ARG A 4 4.91 25.36 -0.32
N TYR A 5 5.82 24.41 -0.19
CA TYR A 5 5.50 22.99 -0.15
C TYR A 5 5.01 22.62 1.26
N MET A 6 4.01 21.77 1.32
CA MET A 6 3.54 21.17 2.57
C MET A 6 4.49 20.06 3.01
N THR A 7 4.56 19.81 4.30
CA THR A 7 5.43 18.83 4.94
C THR A 7 4.63 17.70 5.58
N GLU A 8 5.32 16.65 6.02
CA GLU A 8 4.73 15.58 6.85
C GLU A 8 4.01 16.15 8.08
N ALA A 9 4.61 17.14 8.76
CA ALA A 9 3.99 17.77 9.93
C ALA A 9 2.70 18.51 9.57
N ASP A 10 2.65 19.16 8.40
CA ASP A 10 1.42 19.78 7.90
C ASP A 10 0.34 18.71 7.64
N LEU A 11 0.71 17.55 7.06
CA LEU A 11 -0.20 16.43 6.83
C LEU A 11 -0.74 15.83 8.14
N LEU A 12 0.12 15.60 9.13
CA LEU A 12 -0.28 15.12 10.45
C LEU A 12 -1.25 16.06 11.16
N SER A 13 -1.12 17.37 10.93
CA SER A 13 -2.03 18.35 11.50
C SER A 13 -3.44 18.34 10.90
N LEU A 14 -3.65 17.67 9.75
CA LEU A 14 -4.96 17.49 9.11
C LEU A 14 -5.71 16.25 9.62
N ALA A 15 -5.17 15.50 10.59
CA ALA A 15 -5.73 14.24 11.07
C ALA A 15 -7.17 14.34 11.63
N ASP A 16 -7.65 15.56 11.94
CA ASP A 16 -9.03 15.82 12.36
C ASP A 16 -10.01 16.05 11.19
N ASP A 17 -9.54 16.01 9.94
CA ASP A 17 -10.38 16.15 8.76
C ASP A 17 -11.13 14.86 8.44
N THR A 18 -12.31 14.97 7.88
CA THR A 18 -13.19 13.84 7.54
C THR A 18 -12.73 13.03 6.33
N CYS A 19 -11.62 13.43 5.69
CA CYS A 19 -11.06 12.83 4.48
C CYS A 19 -9.66 12.29 4.74
N ARG A 20 -9.34 11.14 4.14
CA ARG A 20 -7.96 10.66 4.09
C ARG A 20 -7.17 11.51 3.08
N HIS A 21 -5.97 11.91 3.48
CA HIS A 21 -5.07 12.70 2.64
C HIS A 21 -3.72 12.02 2.47
N GLU A 22 -3.11 12.22 1.32
CA GLU A 22 -1.71 11.89 1.03
C GLU A 22 -0.95 13.20 0.73
N LEU A 23 0.37 13.13 0.80
CA LEU A 23 1.25 14.24 0.42
C LEU A 23 2.10 13.78 -0.77
N VAL A 24 2.01 14.50 -1.89
CA VAL A 24 2.71 14.15 -3.13
C VAL A 24 3.57 15.33 -3.56
N ALA A 25 4.88 15.19 -3.44
CA ALA A 25 5.83 16.25 -3.76
C ALA A 25 5.43 17.61 -3.13
N GLY A 26 5.08 17.60 -1.84
CA GLY A 26 4.67 18.79 -1.10
C GLY A 26 3.27 19.31 -1.42
N VAL A 27 2.42 18.51 -2.08
CA VAL A 27 1.03 18.86 -2.39
C VAL A 27 0.08 17.86 -1.71
N ILE A 28 -0.85 18.35 -0.91
CA ILE A 28 -1.88 17.52 -0.28
C ILE A 28 -2.89 17.09 -1.33
N VAL A 29 -3.17 15.78 -1.36
CA VAL A 29 -4.13 15.13 -2.26
C VAL A 29 -5.14 14.38 -1.42
N ALA A 30 -6.44 14.68 -1.60
CA ALA A 30 -7.51 13.95 -0.93
C ALA A 30 -7.78 12.61 -1.62
N GLU A 31 -7.91 11.56 -0.82
CA GLU A 31 -8.29 10.23 -1.29
C GLU A 31 -9.82 10.08 -1.25
N PRO A 32 -10.44 9.53 -2.30
CA PRO A 32 -11.88 9.35 -2.33
C PRO A 32 -12.33 8.23 -1.41
N PHE A 33 -13.60 8.24 -1.01
CA PHE A 33 -14.20 7.15 -0.26
C PHE A 33 -14.12 5.82 -1.01
N SER A 34 -13.87 4.75 -0.25
CA SER A 34 -13.86 3.39 -0.79
C SER A 34 -15.28 2.90 -1.13
N THR A 35 -15.38 1.99 -2.11
CA THR A 35 -16.64 1.33 -2.45
C THR A 35 -16.80 0.02 -1.66
N PRO A 36 -18.05 -0.53 -1.50
CA PRO A 36 -18.24 -1.81 -0.84
C PRO A 36 -17.47 -2.99 -1.48
N ARG A 37 -17.16 -2.90 -2.79
CA ARG A 37 -16.32 -3.90 -3.47
C ARG A 37 -14.87 -3.80 -3.02
N HIS A 38 -14.33 -2.60 -2.99
CA HIS A 38 -12.99 -2.32 -2.47
C HIS A 38 -12.87 -2.81 -1.02
N ASP A 39 -13.77 -2.40 -0.15
CA ASP A 39 -13.78 -2.74 1.26
C ASP A 39 -13.86 -4.26 1.53
N ARG A 40 -14.68 -5.00 0.77
CA ARG A 40 -14.69 -6.46 0.87
C ARG A 40 -13.35 -7.10 0.48
N THR A 41 -12.69 -6.58 -0.56
CA THR A 41 -11.38 -7.06 -0.99
C THR A 41 -10.32 -6.72 0.05
N PHE A 42 -10.33 -5.50 0.58
CA PHE A 42 -9.48 -5.06 1.67
C PHE A 42 -9.55 -6.00 2.88
N ARG A 43 -10.76 -6.25 3.41
CA ARG A 43 -10.94 -7.10 4.61
C ARG A 43 -10.49 -8.54 4.39
N ARG A 44 -10.64 -9.08 3.18
CA ARG A 44 -10.16 -10.43 2.87
C ARG A 44 -8.65 -10.50 2.83
N LEU A 45 -8.04 -9.55 2.12
CA LEU A 45 -6.58 -9.46 2.05
C LEU A 45 -5.97 -9.20 3.43
N LEU A 46 -6.56 -8.30 4.22
CA LEU A 46 -6.09 -8.02 5.58
C LEU A 46 -6.10 -9.30 6.43
N ARG A 47 -7.16 -10.11 6.36
CA ARG A 47 -7.23 -11.37 7.08
C ARG A 47 -6.20 -12.37 6.56
N LEU A 48 -6.13 -12.60 5.23
CA LEU A 48 -5.25 -13.60 4.64
C LEU A 48 -3.76 -13.28 4.89
N LEU A 49 -3.39 -12.00 4.78
CA LEU A 49 -2.04 -11.53 5.08
C LEU A 49 -1.77 -11.55 6.58
N GLY A 50 -2.70 -11.03 7.39
CA GLY A 50 -2.56 -10.95 8.83
C GLY A 50 -2.40 -12.32 9.47
N ASP A 51 -3.30 -13.27 9.16
CA ASP A 51 -3.24 -14.64 9.67
C ASP A 51 -1.89 -15.31 9.34
N PHE A 52 -1.39 -15.11 8.10
CA PHE A 52 -0.11 -15.67 7.68
C PHE A 52 1.07 -15.02 8.40
N VAL A 53 1.11 -13.68 8.45
CA VAL A 53 2.20 -12.92 9.07
C VAL A 53 2.29 -13.21 10.56
N GLU A 54 1.17 -13.29 11.25
CA GLU A 54 1.06 -13.62 12.68
C GLU A 54 1.53 -15.07 12.94
N ALA A 55 1.00 -16.04 12.19
CA ALA A 55 1.34 -17.45 12.35
C ALA A 55 2.84 -17.76 12.14
N HIS A 56 3.52 -16.96 11.31
CA HIS A 56 4.94 -17.13 11.01
C HIS A 56 5.83 -16.10 11.73
N GLU A 57 5.23 -15.25 12.56
CA GLU A 57 5.93 -14.21 13.33
C GLU A 57 6.83 -13.29 12.47
N LEU A 58 6.40 -12.93 11.25
CA LEU A 58 7.23 -12.21 10.28
C LEU A 58 7.29 -10.69 10.50
N GLY A 59 6.30 -10.11 11.18
CA GLY A 59 6.14 -8.67 11.38
C GLY A 59 4.70 -8.30 11.57
N GLU A 60 4.25 -7.19 10.97
CA GLU A 60 2.87 -6.71 11.10
C GLU A 60 2.30 -6.24 9.75
N VAL A 61 0.97 -6.36 9.63
CA VAL A 61 0.18 -5.86 8.50
C VAL A 61 -0.61 -4.65 8.97
N PHE A 62 -0.44 -3.52 8.26
CA PHE A 62 -1.13 -2.28 8.56
C PHE A 62 -2.13 -1.95 7.45
N GLY A 63 -3.23 -1.28 7.82
CA GLY A 63 -4.20 -0.71 6.90
C GLY A 63 -4.09 0.82 6.86
N GLU A 64 -4.01 1.40 5.69
CA GLU A 64 -4.06 2.86 5.45
C GLU A 64 -3.03 3.69 6.24
N THR A 65 -1.95 3.07 6.67
CA THR A 65 -0.88 3.71 7.44
C THR A 65 0.05 4.52 6.53
N GLY A 66 0.48 5.69 7.00
CA GLY A 66 1.35 6.59 6.25
C GLY A 66 2.82 6.14 6.22
N PHE A 67 3.44 6.31 5.06
CA PHE A 67 4.87 6.07 4.81
C PHE A 67 5.49 7.29 4.15
N VAL A 68 6.55 7.83 4.75
CA VAL A 68 7.32 8.95 4.20
C VAL A 68 8.28 8.40 3.15
N LEU A 69 7.91 8.53 1.89
CA LEU A 69 8.64 7.93 0.76
C LEU A 69 9.76 8.82 0.21
N ALA A 70 9.61 10.14 0.34
CA ALA A 70 10.61 11.11 -0.11
C ALA A 70 10.59 12.38 0.75
N ARG A 71 11.70 13.11 0.75
CA ARG A 71 11.87 14.43 1.38
C ARG A 71 12.31 15.46 0.34
N ASP A 72 12.03 16.71 0.64
CA ASP A 72 12.47 17.89 -0.13
C ASP A 72 12.12 17.87 -1.65
N PRO A 73 10.85 17.83 -2.06
CA PRO A 73 9.62 17.98 -1.25
C PRO A 73 9.08 16.66 -0.72
N ASP A 74 8.41 16.70 0.43
CA ASP A 74 7.89 15.51 1.10
C ASP A 74 6.85 14.78 0.24
N THR A 75 6.95 13.45 0.25
CA THR A 75 5.93 12.54 -0.28
C THR A 75 5.58 11.52 0.79
N VAL A 76 4.31 11.51 1.20
CA VAL A 76 3.73 10.55 2.15
C VAL A 76 2.58 9.84 1.47
N ARG A 77 2.68 8.52 1.37
CA ARG A 77 1.62 7.66 0.83
C ARG A 77 1.11 6.72 1.90
N GLY A 78 -0.19 6.40 1.82
CA GLY A 78 -0.81 5.38 2.65
C GLY A 78 -1.40 4.28 1.77
N PRO A 79 -0.69 3.15 1.55
CA PRO A 79 -1.26 2.05 0.79
C PRO A 79 -2.49 1.47 1.50
N ASP A 80 -3.41 0.85 0.77
CA ASP A 80 -4.58 0.22 1.38
C ASP A 80 -4.16 -0.81 2.42
N LEU A 81 -3.16 -1.66 2.11
CA LEU A 81 -2.50 -2.53 3.07
C LEU A 81 -0.99 -2.46 2.89
N SER A 82 -0.27 -2.72 3.97
CA SER A 82 1.18 -2.80 3.95
C SER A 82 1.67 -3.89 4.90
N PHE A 83 2.82 -4.48 4.58
CA PHE A 83 3.54 -5.35 5.49
C PHE A 83 4.88 -4.69 5.85
N VAL A 84 5.19 -4.69 7.12
CA VAL A 84 6.48 -4.24 7.68
C VAL A 84 7.08 -5.39 8.46
N SER A 85 8.32 -5.74 8.13
CA SER A 85 9.02 -6.86 8.77
C SER A 85 9.32 -6.58 10.25
N ARG A 86 9.40 -7.64 11.05
CA ARG A 86 9.69 -7.57 12.50
C ARG A 86 10.95 -6.77 12.80
N GLU A 87 12.00 -6.92 12.00
CA GLU A 87 13.25 -6.19 12.16
C GLU A 87 13.05 -4.66 12.14
N ARG A 88 12.19 -4.18 11.25
CA ARG A 88 11.90 -2.75 11.10
C ARG A 88 11.01 -2.19 12.19
N LEU A 89 10.22 -3.02 12.85
CA LEU A 89 9.31 -2.61 13.94
C LEU A 89 10.04 -2.38 15.26
N THR A 90 11.26 -2.90 15.45
CA THR A 90 11.97 -2.89 16.74
C THR A 90 12.25 -1.49 17.29
N HIS A 91 12.30 -0.47 16.46
CA HIS A 91 12.63 0.92 16.84
C HIS A 91 11.61 1.94 16.28
N PHE A 92 10.40 1.48 15.98
CA PHE A 92 9.38 2.35 15.41
C PHE A 92 8.61 3.08 16.53
N ASP A 93 8.39 4.40 16.31
CA ASP A 93 7.51 5.23 17.15
C ASP A 93 6.11 5.23 16.49
N ASP A 94 5.16 4.54 17.11
CA ASP A 94 3.79 4.35 16.61
C ASP A 94 2.92 5.63 16.58
N ALA A 95 3.45 6.75 17.10
CA ALA A 95 2.84 8.06 16.96
C ALA A 95 3.21 8.81 15.66
N GLN A 96 4.06 8.24 14.81
CA GLN A 96 4.57 8.85 13.59
C GLN A 96 4.30 7.99 12.35
N PHE A 97 4.49 8.56 11.16
CA PHE A 97 4.53 7.79 9.92
C PHE A 97 5.83 7.00 9.81
N PHE A 98 5.78 5.85 9.13
CA PHE A 98 6.99 5.09 8.84
C PHE A 98 7.94 5.87 7.93
N SER A 99 9.23 5.83 8.22
CA SER A 99 10.26 6.35 7.30
C SER A 99 10.61 5.31 6.24
N GLY A 100 10.58 5.69 4.96
CA GLY A 100 10.78 4.80 3.82
C GLY A 100 9.52 4.00 3.47
N ALA A 101 9.59 3.18 2.43
CA ALA A 101 8.46 2.36 1.99
C ALA A 101 8.25 1.11 2.87
N PRO A 102 7.06 0.50 2.90
CA PRO A 102 6.86 -0.83 3.49
C PRO A 102 7.62 -1.90 2.70
N ASP A 103 7.80 -3.09 3.29
CA ASP A 103 8.39 -4.23 2.56
C ASP A 103 7.45 -4.72 1.44
N LEU A 104 6.13 -4.74 1.71
CA LEU A 104 5.07 -4.94 0.73
C LEU A 104 4.06 -3.79 0.83
N ALA A 105 3.78 -3.15 -0.30
CA ALA A 105 2.63 -2.24 -0.45
C ALA A 105 1.53 -2.91 -1.27
N VAL A 106 0.28 -2.75 -0.86
CA VAL A 106 -0.91 -3.26 -1.57
C VAL A 106 -1.87 -2.12 -1.83
N GLU A 107 -2.19 -1.89 -3.11
CA GLU A 107 -3.19 -0.94 -3.55
C GLU A 107 -4.38 -1.69 -4.18
N ILE A 108 -5.59 -1.34 -3.79
CA ILE A 108 -6.82 -1.94 -4.30
C ILE A 108 -7.53 -0.93 -5.19
N LEU A 109 -7.69 -1.24 -6.46
CA LEU A 109 -8.30 -0.32 -7.41
C LEU A 109 -9.76 -0.04 -7.08
N SER A 110 -10.09 1.24 -7.06
CA SER A 110 -11.46 1.75 -7.03
C SER A 110 -11.85 2.33 -8.40
N PRO A 111 -13.16 2.56 -8.68
CA PRO A 111 -13.59 3.17 -9.94
C PRO A 111 -13.04 4.59 -10.18
N SER A 112 -12.63 5.29 -9.13
CA SER A 112 -12.08 6.65 -9.18
C SER A 112 -10.59 6.68 -9.55
N ASN A 113 -9.86 5.58 -9.37
CA ASN A 113 -8.43 5.56 -9.66
C ASN A 113 -8.13 5.69 -11.16
N ARG A 114 -7.27 6.63 -11.50
CA ARG A 114 -6.73 6.77 -12.86
C ARG A 114 -5.47 5.91 -13.00
N ARG A 115 -5.28 5.33 -14.18
CA ARG A 115 -4.09 4.48 -14.44
C ARG A 115 -2.77 5.18 -14.16
N GLY A 116 -2.67 6.46 -14.54
CA GLY A 116 -1.46 7.26 -14.30
C GLY A 116 -1.16 7.49 -12.82
N GLU A 117 -2.19 7.72 -12.01
CA GLU A 117 -2.06 7.89 -10.56
C GLU A 117 -1.55 6.60 -9.89
N MET A 118 -2.14 5.46 -10.24
CA MET A 118 -1.71 4.17 -9.71
C MET A 118 -0.27 3.84 -10.13
N HIS A 119 0.11 4.13 -11.39
CA HIS A 119 1.48 3.93 -11.83
C HIS A 119 2.47 4.83 -11.06
N ALA A 120 2.08 6.07 -10.76
CA ALA A 120 2.88 6.98 -9.94
C ALA A 120 3.02 6.46 -8.49
N LYS A 121 1.94 5.96 -7.86
CA LYS A 121 2.01 5.34 -6.53
C LYS A 121 3.00 4.16 -6.51
N VAL A 122 2.89 3.24 -7.47
CA VAL A 122 3.83 2.11 -7.59
C VAL A 122 5.27 2.58 -7.74
N ALA A 123 5.50 3.63 -8.57
CA ALA A 123 6.82 4.22 -8.74
C ALA A 123 7.37 4.81 -7.45
N ASP A 124 6.55 5.55 -6.70
CA ASP A 124 6.92 6.14 -5.42
C ASP A 124 7.33 5.06 -4.39
N TYR A 125 6.53 3.97 -4.26
CA TYR A 125 6.86 2.86 -3.35
C TYR A 125 8.17 2.18 -3.72
N LEU A 126 8.35 1.82 -4.98
CA LEU A 126 9.56 1.13 -5.44
C LEU A 126 10.81 2.03 -5.32
N ALA A 127 10.70 3.32 -5.65
CA ALA A 127 11.79 4.27 -5.51
C ALA A 127 12.21 4.48 -4.04
N ALA A 128 11.26 4.38 -3.11
CA ALA A 128 11.50 4.48 -1.67
C ALA A 128 11.95 3.16 -1.03
N GLY A 129 12.10 2.08 -1.80
CA GLY A 129 12.66 0.81 -1.33
C GLY A 129 11.65 -0.29 -1.02
N ALA A 130 10.38 -0.17 -1.44
CA ALA A 130 9.45 -1.31 -1.37
C ALA A 130 10.01 -2.48 -2.20
N ARG A 131 10.03 -3.66 -1.58
CA ARG A 131 10.56 -4.88 -2.21
C ARG A 131 9.52 -5.54 -3.11
N LEU A 132 8.23 -5.32 -2.83
CA LEU A 132 7.11 -5.87 -3.56
C LEU A 132 5.93 -4.90 -3.50
N VAL A 133 5.25 -4.70 -4.64
CA VAL A 133 4.00 -3.93 -4.69
C VAL A 133 2.94 -4.77 -5.40
N TRP A 134 1.76 -4.86 -4.81
CA TRP A 134 0.59 -5.49 -5.42
C TRP A 134 -0.45 -4.45 -5.77
N VAL A 135 -0.94 -4.48 -7.01
CA VAL A 135 -2.10 -3.72 -7.46
C VAL A 135 -3.23 -4.70 -7.74
N VAL A 136 -4.25 -4.65 -6.90
CA VAL A 136 -5.39 -5.56 -6.91
C VAL A 136 -6.54 -4.92 -7.67
N ASP A 137 -7.07 -5.59 -8.68
CA ASP A 137 -8.25 -5.14 -9.47
C ASP A 137 -9.48 -5.99 -9.14
N PRO A 138 -10.36 -5.53 -8.21
CA PRO A 138 -11.55 -6.29 -7.84
C PRO A 138 -12.60 -6.38 -8.95
N LYS A 139 -12.54 -5.48 -9.95
CA LYS A 139 -13.45 -5.50 -11.11
C LYS A 139 -13.06 -6.58 -12.10
N ARG A 140 -11.73 -6.73 -12.35
CA ARG A 140 -11.18 -7.73 -13.28
C ARG A 140 -10.83 -9.03 -12.58
N LYS A 141 -10.91 -9.09 -11.24
CA LYS A 141 -10.49 -10.22 -10.41
C LYS A 141 -9.04 -10.65 -10.73
N SER A 142 -8.14 -9.69 -10.78
CA SER A 142 -6.73 -9.90 -11.11
C SER A 142 -5.83 -9.12 -10.16
N VAL A 143 -4.57 -9.56 -10.05
CA VAL A 143 -3.53 -8.85 -9.28
C VAL A 143 -2.33 -8.64 -10.18
N THR A 144 -1.77 -7.43 -10.15
CA THR A 144 -0.49 -7.15 -10.80
C THR A 144 0.58 -6.97 -9.72
N THR A 145 1.65 -7.74 -9.80
CA THR A 145 2.78 -7.65 -8.88
C THR A 145 3.94 -6.90 -9.53
N TYR A 146 4.63 -6.08 -8.73
CA TYR A 146 5.75 -5.27 -9.17
C TYR A 146 6.93 -5.47 -8.23
N ARG A 147 8.06 -5.85 -8.78
CA ARG A 147 9.39 -5.72 -8.19
C ARG A 147 10.15 -4.54 -8.79
N THR A 148 9.82 -4.25 -10.02
CA THR A 148 10.30 -3.12 -10.79
C THR A 148 9.15 -2.62 -11.68
N LEU A 149 9.24 -1.38 -12.13
CA LEU A 149 8.26 -0.83 -13.08
C LEU A 149 8.32 -1.48 -14.46
N LEU A 150 9.47 -2.06 -14.83
CA LEU A 150 9.72 -2.57 -16.19
C LEU A 150 9.23 -4.01 -16.41
N ALA A 151 8.97 -4.76 -15.34
CA ALA A 151 8.60 -6.17 -15.43
C ALA A 151 7.42 -6.51 -14.50
N PRO A 152 6.23 -5.89 -14.67
CA PRO A 152 5.06 -6.28 -13.91
C PRO A 152 4.59 -7.68 -14.33
N ARG A 153 4.14 -8.47 -13.35
CA ARG A 153 3.47 -9.75 -13.60
C ARG A 153 2.00 -9.63 -13.24
N ARG A 154 1.12 -9.88 -14.20
CA ARG A 154 -0.31 -9.95 -13.96
C ARG A 154 -0.74 -11.40 -13.72
N LEU A 155 -1.54 -11.59 -12.68
CA LEU A 155 -2.15 -12.85 -12.29
C LEU A 155 -3.65 -12.78 -12.50
N GLU A 156 -4.20 -13.84 -13.07
CA GLU A 156 -5.64 -13.98 -13.32
C GLU A 156 -6.29 -14.87 -12.25
N LEU A 157 -7.62 -14.93 -12.21
CA LEU A 157 -8.41 -15.53 -11.13
C LEU A 157 -7.98 -16.95 -10.74
N GLN A 158 -7.58 -17.78 -11.70
CA GLN A 158 -7.20 -19.18 -11.48
C GLN A 158 -5.75 -19.35 -10.99
N GLU A 159 -5.00 -18.26 -10.89
CA GLU A 159 -3.61 -18.30 -10.45
C GLU A 159 -3.50 -18.05 -8.93
N THR A 160 -2.30 -18.20 -8.42
CA THR A 160 -1.98 -17.95 -7.02
C THR A 160 -1.06 -16.74 -6.87
N LEU A 161 -1.33 -15.92 -5.86
CA LEU A 161 -0.51 -14.78 -5.45
C LEU A 161 0.49 -15.26 -4.42
N GLY A 162 1.77 -15.06 -4.68
CA GLY A 162 2.85 -15.40 -3.78
C GLY A 162 3.48 -14.17 -3.12
N GLY A 163 3.98 -14.36 -1.90
CA GLY A 163 4.72 -13.31 -1.17
C GLY A 163 6.20 -13.22 -1.56
N GLU A 164 6.65 -14.09 -2.46
CA GLU A 164 8.04 -14.18 -2.93
C GLU A 164 9.04 -14.31 -1.74
N ASP A 165 10.12 -13.53 -1.75
CA ASP A 165 11.09 -13.46 -0.64
C ASP A 165 10.71 -12.42 0.45
N VAL A 166 9.65 -11.64 0.24
CA VAL A 166 9.11 -10.69 1.23
C VAL A 166 8.28 -11.42 2.29
N LEU A 167 7.43 -12.34 1.85
CA LEU A 167 6.62 -13.22 2.69
C LEU A 167 6.83 -14.67 2.23
N PRO A 168 7.96 -15.30 2.60
CA PRO A 168 8.32 -16.63 2.11
C PRO A 168 7.28 -17.68 2.49
N GLY A 169 6.82 -18.44 1.51
CA GLY A 169 5.80 -19.49 1.71
C GLY A 169 4.35 -19.01 1.65
N LEU A 170 4.10 -17.69 1.56
CA LEU A 170 2.75 -17.20 1.34
C LEU A 170 2.25 -17.61 -0.06
N VAL A 171 1.08 -18.27 -0.09
CA VAL A 171 0.39 -18.66 -1.31
C VAL A 171 -1.11 -18.40 -1.13
N ILE A 172 -1.65 -17.46 -1.88
CA ILE A 172 -3.06 -17.07 -1.83
C ILE A 172 -3.70 -17.35 -3.18
N PRO A 173 -4.64 -18.31 -3.31
CA PRO A 173 -5.47 -18.44 -4.50
C PRO A 173 -6.24 -17.13 -4.73
N LEU A 174 -6.23 -16.58 -5.96
CA LEU A 174 -6.93 -15.32 -6.22
C LEU A 174 -8.44 -15.43 -5.98
N GLU A 175 -9.01 -16.62 -6.14
CA GLU A 175 -10.41 -16.91 -5.80
C GLU A 175 -10.72 -16.57 -4.32
N ALA A 176 -9.79 -16.84 -3.40
CA ALA A 176 -9.96 -16.49 -1.98
C ALA A 176 -10.04 -14.97 -1.72
N ILE A 177 -9.48 -14.17 -2.62
CA ILE A 177 -9.55 -12.70 -2.56
C ILE A 177 -10.89 -12.20 -3.13
N PHE A 178 -11.38 -12.78 -4.23
CA PHE A 178 -12.44 -12.20 -5.03
C PHE A 178 -13.80 -12.92 -4.92
N GLU A 179 -13.83 -14.20 -4.56
CA GLU A 179 -15.05 -15.00 -4.51
C GLU A 179 -15.60 -15.11 -3.08
N ARG A 180 -16.92 -15.41 -2.97
CA ARG A 180 -17.60 -15.55 -1.69
C ARG A 180 -17.37 -16.93 -1.09
#